data_e4856c7717c669cf9726f52763e24dcd
#
_entry.id   e4856c7717c669cf9726f52763e24dcd
#
_cell.length_a   1.000
_cell.length_b   1.000
_cell.length_c   1.000
_cell.angle_alpha   90.00
_cell.angle_beta   90.00
_cell.angle_gamma   90.00
#
_symmetry.space_group_name_H-M   'P 1'
#
loop_
_entity.id
_entity.type
_entity.pdbx_description
1 polymer ?
#
loop_
_entity_poly.entity_id
_entity_poly.type
_entity_poly.pdbx_seq_one_letter_code
_entity_poly.pdbx_strand_id
1 'polypeptide(L)'
;MKLILQNKNSRGFTLIELLVVVAIIGLLSSIVLSSLNSARTKAKYAKAQIEMNEFVKTAIIAQGESGKTLLEITGSGCSDCVCRGRDIRNIPTSDSCYTQWLSALTAIQNATAGTVLGIDNMLRDPWGSPYTLDENEREGGPTDCRLDTIRSAGPDGIWGNSDDGGYTVPLSRDCP
;
A
#
# COMPACT_ATOMS: atom_id res chain seq x y z
N MET A 1 -53.86 14.55 54.47
CA MET A 1 -52.86 14.86 53.44
C MET A 1 -53.08 13.92 52.25
N LYS A 2 -53.71 14.42 51.13
CA LYS A 2 -54.14 13.61 50.01
C LYS A 2 -53.07 13.72 48.92
N LEU A 3 -52.29 12.65 48.67
CA LEU A 3 -51.37 12.61 47.55
C LEU A 3 -52.18 12.53 46.25
N ILE A 4 -52.02 13.56 45.40
CA ILE A 4 -52.57 13.56 44.07
C ILE A 4 -51.48 12.89 43.17
N LEU A 5 -51.69 11.64 42.77
CA LEU A 5 -50.90 10.94 41.76
C LEU A 5 -51.22 11.58 40.40
N GLN A 6 -50.33 12.37 39.89
CA GLN A 6 -50.41 12.86 38.52
C GLN A 6 -50.22 11.66 37.57
N ASN A 7 -51.27 11.30 36.86
CA ASN A 7 -51.25 10.30 35.82
C ASN A 7 -50.52 10.87 34.62
N LYS A 8 -49.21 10.54 34.44
CA LYS A 8 -48.40 10.92 33.31
C LYS A 8 -48.85 10.06 32.14
N ASN A 9 -49.61 10.61 31.18
CA ASN A 9 -49.98 9.96 29.94
C ASN A 9 -48.69 9.57 29.18
N SER A 10 -48.20 8.36 29.35
CA SER A 10 -47.14 7.77 28.53
C SER A 10 -47.74 7.39 27.19
N ARG A 11 -47.45 8.20 26.16
CA ARG A 11 -47.77 7.83 24.78
C ARG A 11 -46.83 6.70 24.36
N GLY A 12 -47.35 5.49 24.15
CA GLY A 12 -46.62 4.36 23.61
C GLY A 12 -46.39 4.53 22.10
N PHE A 13 -45.27 4.00 21.61
CA PHE A 13 -44.98 3.91 20.16
C PHE A 13 -45.95 2.93 19.49
N THR A 14 -46.42 3.28 18.29
CA THR A 14 -47.22 2.37 17.47
C THR A 14 -46.31 1.41 16.68
N LEU A 15 -46.81 0.20 16.39
CA LEU A 15 -46.11 -0.78 15.56
C LEU A 15 -45.73 -0.23 14.18
N ILE A 16 -46.60 0.60 13.60
CA ILE A 16 -46.36 1.19 12.25
C ILE A 16 -45.24 2.24 12.29
N GLU A 17 -45.14 3.05 13.35
CA GLU A 17 -44.04 4.02 13.50
C GLU A 17 -42.70 3.30 13.59
N LEU A 18 -42.62 2.19 14.32
CA LEU A 18 -41.40 1.40 14.40
C LEU A 18 -41.05 0.77 13.04
N LEU A 19 -42.05 0.21 12.35
CA LEU A 19 -41.84 -0.46 11.06
C LEU A 19 -41.34 0.51 9.97
N VAL A 20 -41.89 1.72 9.91
CA VAL A 20 -41.46 2.75 8.95
C VAL A 20 -40.04 3.20 9.23
N VAL A 21 -39.67 3.39 10.50
CA VAL A 21 -38.33 3.80 10.89
C VAL A 21 -37.28 2.73 10.48
N VAL A 22 -37.53 1.45 10.80
CA VAL A 22 -36.59 0.39 10.42
C VAL A 22 -36.47 0.21 8.89
N ALA A 23 -37.58 0.41 8.17
CA ALA A 23 -37.57 0.37 6.70
C ALA A 23 -36.71 1.49 6.10
N ILE A 24 -36.80 2.72 6.60
CA ILE A 24 -35.99 3.86 6.15
C ILE A 24 -34.51 3.65 6.50
N ILE A 25 -34.22 3.20 7.76
CA ILE A 25 -32.83 2.91 8.17
C ILE A 25 -32.22 1.81 7.28
N GLY A 26 -32.99 0.75 6.98
CA GLY A 26 -32.54 -0.33 6.10
C GLY A 26 -32.17 0.16 4.70
N LEU A 27 -32.99 1.03 4.12
CA LEU A 27 -32.77 1.60 2.79
C LEU A 27 -31.56 2.54 2.79
N LEU A 28 -31.41 3.42 3.78
CA LEU A 28 -30.26 4.31 3.91
C LEU A 28 -28.95 3.53 4.14
N SER A 29 -29.00 2.50 4.98
CA SER A 29 -27.83 1.66 5.28
C SER A 29 -27.27 0.97 4.03
N SER A 30 -28.13 0.51 3.12
CA SER A 30 -27.67 -0.17 1.89
C SER A 30 -26.86 0.76 0.98
N ILE A 31 -27.27 2.01 0.84
CA ILE A 31 -26.58 3.02 0.03
C ILE A 31 -25.23 3.42 0.67
N VAL A 32 -25.25 3.62 2.00
CA VAL A 32 -24.05 4.01 2.76
C VAL A 32 -22.99 2.92 2.70
N LEU A 33 -23.35 1.65 2.85
CA LEU A 33 -22.40 0.52 2.81
C LEU A 33 -21.70 0.41 1.44
N SER A 34 -22.45 0.56 0.35
CA SER A 34 -21.88 0.54 -1.01
C SER A 34 -20.89 1.70 -1.22
N SER A 35 -21.26 2.91 -0.83
CA SER A 35 -20.40 4.10 -0.92
C SER A 35 -19.13 3.96 -0.08
N LEU A 36 -19.24 3.41 1.12
CA LEU A 36 -18.10 3.22 2.03
C LEU A 36 -17.07 2.22 1.48
N ASN A 37 -17.51 1.13 0.86
CA ASN A 37 -16.60 0.16 0.24
C ASN A 37 -15.81 0.79 -0.92
N SER A 38 -16.47 1.57 -1.77
CA SER A 38 -15.80 2.31 -2.84
C SER A 38 -14.78 3.31 -2.28
N ALA A 39 -15.16 4.07 -1.25
CA ALA A 39 -14.26 5.02 -0.60
C ALA A 39 -13.02 4.34 0.03
N ARG A 40 -13.22 3.21 0.70
CA ARG A 40 -12.11 2.41 1.27
C ARG A 40 -11.14 1.90 0.21
N THR A 41 -11.66 1.42 -0.92
CA THR A 41 -10.82 0.95 -2.02
C THR A 41 -9.99 2.09 -2.61
N LYS A 42 -10.61 3.25 -2.88
CA LYS A 42 -9.90 4.44 -3.35
C LYS A 42 -8.82 4.91 -2.34
N ALA A 43 -9.11 4.87 -1.04
CA ALA A 43 -8.15 5.22 0.00
C ALA A 43 -6.94 4.28 0.02
N LYS A 44 -7.13 2.98 -0.21
CA LYS A 44 -6.05 2.01 -0.33
C LYS A 44 -5.13 2.31 -1.52
N TYR A 45 -5.70 2.58 -2.70
CA TYR A 45 -4.93 2.98 -3.87
C TYR A 45 -4.14 4.26 -3.62
N ALA A 46 -4.79 5.29 -3.07
CA ALA A 46 -4.11 6.54 -2.75
C ALA A 46 -2.95 6.35 -1.76
N LYS A 47 -3.14 5.50 -0.73
CA LYS A 47 -2.08 5.17 0.21
C LYS A 47 -0.91 4.47 -0.47
N ALA A 48 -1.15 3.45 -1.29
CA ALA A 48 -0.09 2.76 -2.02
C ALA A 48 0.70 3.72 -2.94
N GLN A 49 0.00 4.64 -3.63
CA GLN A 49 0.64 5.65 -4.47
C GLN A 49 1.54 6.60 -3.66
N ILE A 50 1.07 7.06 -2.49
CA ILE A 50 1.86 7.92 -1.60
C ILE A 50 3.11 7.18 -1.13
N GLU A 51 2.98 5.95 -0.65
CA GLU A 51 4.10 5.14 -0.16
C GLU A 51 5.13 4.89 -1.27
N MET A 52 4.70 4.50 -2.47
CA MET A 52 5.62 4.30 -3.60
C MET A 52 6.32 5.60 -4.03
N ASN A 53 5.62 6.74 -4.00
CA ASN A 53 6.25 8.05 -4.27
C ASN A 53 7.31 8.41 -3.22
N GLU A 54 7.05 8.14 -1.94
CA GLU A 54 8.04 8.34 -0.88
C GLU A 54 9.25 7.41 -1.06
N PHE A 55 9.00 6.16 -1.46
CA PHE A 55 10.08 5.24 -1.83
C PHE A 55 10.94 5.80 -2.96
N VAL A 56 10.35 6.28 -4.06
CA VAL A 56 11.09 6.86 -5.20
C VAL A 56 11.97 8.02 -4.75
N LYS A 57 11.45 8.93 -3.94
CA LYS A 57 12.24 10.04 -3.39
C LYS A 57 13.41 9.55 -2.55
N THR A 58 13.18 8.56 -1.71
CA THR A 58 14.22 7.96 -0.86
C THR A 58 15.28 7.24 -1.70
N ALA A 59 14.86 6.53 -2.74
CA ALA A 59 15.77 5.86 -3.68
C ALA A 59 16.68 6.86 -4.39
N ILE A 60 16.14 7.99 -4.85
CA ILE A 60 16.93 9.08 -5.46
C ILE A 60 17.97 9.64 -4.48
N ILE A 61 17.57 9.84 -3.22
CA ILE A 61 18.51 10.30 -2.17
C ILE A 61 19.59 9.25 -1.93
N ALA A 62 19.22 7.98 -1.80
CA ALA A 62 20.17 6.88 -1.60
C ALA A 62 21.17 6.74 -2.74
N GLN A 63 20.71 6.87 -4.00
CA GLN A 63 21.57 6.92 -5.19
C GLN A 63 22.50 8.13 -5.16
N GLY A 64 21.99 9.32 -4.81
CA GLY A 64 22.77 10.55 -4.71
C GLY A 64 23.86 10.49 -3.64
N GLU A 65 23.51 10.06 -2.42
CA GLU A 65 24.45 9.97 -1.29
C GLU A 65 25.53 8.88 -1.50
N SER A 66 25.12 7.73 -2.03
CA SER A 66 26.04 6.61 -2.24
C SER A 66 26.83 6.68 -3.55
N GLY A 67 26.35 7.42 -4.55
CA GLY A 67 26.88 7.43 -5.91
C GLY A 67 26.68 6.10 -6.66
N LYS A 68 25.71 5.27 -6.26
CA LYS A 68 25.46 3.91 -6.76
C LYS A 68 24.07 3.80 -7.40
N THR A 69 23.89 2.83 -8.30
CA THR A 69 22.56 2.40 -8.78
C THR A 69 21.82 1.65 -7.68
N LEU A 70 20.49 1.44 -7.82
CA LEU A 70 19.75 0.61 -6.87
C LEU A 70 20.26 -0.84 -6.88
N LEU A 71 20.60 -1.38 -8.06
CA LEU A 71 21.25 -2.67 -8.21
C LEU A 71 22.52 -2.81 -7.33
N GLU A 72 23.38 -1.77 -7.34
CA GLU A 72 24.61 -1.75 -6.55
C GLU A 72 24.36 -1.54 -5.04
N ILE A 73 23.23 -0.90 -4.68
CA ILE A 73 22.80 -0.69 -3.29
C ILE A 73 22.20 -1.96 -2.69
N THR A 74 21.26 -2.58 -3.41
CA THR A 74 20.53 -3.77 -2.92
C THR A 74 21.32 -5.06 -3.12
N GLY A 75 22.24 -5.08 -4.08
CA GLY A 75 23.01 -6.26 -4.48
C GLY A 75 22.17 -7.29 -5.25
N SER A 76 21.00 -6.90 -5.78
CA SER A 76 20.09 -7.75 -6.53
C SER A 76 19.56 -7.03 -7.75
N GLY A 77 19.59 -7.69 -8.93
CA GLY A 77 18.96 -7.19 -10.15
C GLY A 77 17.47 -7.55 -10.25
N CYS A 78 16.94 -8.31 -9.31
CA CYS A 78 15.57 -8.75 -9.36
C CYS A 78 15.05 -9.12 -7.97
N SER A 79 14.82 -8.12 -7.12
CA SER A 79 14.25 -8.35 -5.79
C SER A 79 12.80 -8.84 -5.86
N ASP A 80 12.11 -8.65 -6.98
CA ASP A 80 10.73 -9.09 -7.20
C ASP A 80 10.62 -10.49 -7.83
N CYS A 81 11.69 -11.06 -8.36
CA CYS A 81 11.64 -12.33 -9.11
C CYS A 81 10.99 -13.48 -8.34
N VAL A 82 11.24 -13.57 -7.05
CA VAL A 82 10.67 -14.61 -6.17
C VAL A 82 9.20 -14.37 -5.80
N CYS A 83 8.68 -13.19 -6.15
CA CYS A 83 7.29 -12.79 -5.89
C CYS A 83 6.35 -13.14 -7.04
N ARG A 84 6.89 -13.35 -8.26
CA ARG A 84 6.11 -13.46 -9.50
C ARG A 84 5.24 -14.71 -9.55
N GLY A 85 4.05 -14.57 -10.18
CA GLY A 85 3.17 -15.68 -10.54
C GLY A 85 2.40 -16.33 -9.39
N ARG A 86 2.30 -15.68 -8.23
CA ARG A 86 1.53 -16.15 -7.08
C ARG A 86 0.90 -15.01 -6.29
N ASP A 87 -0.14 -15.32 -5.52
CA ASP A 87 -0.71 -14.38 -4.55
C ASP A 87 0.29 -14.19 -3.38
N ILE A 88 0.73 -12.93 -3.19
CA ILE A 88 1.70 -12.57 -2.17
C ILE A 88 1.08 -11.81 -0.99
N ARG A 89 -0.27 -11.75 -0.90
CA ARG A 89 -0.96 -11.13 0.23
C ARG A 89 -0.75 -11.93 1.51
N ASN A 90 -0.43 -11.23 2.58
CA ASN A 90 -0.29 -11.81 3.92
C ASN A 90 0.67 -13.01 4.00
N ILE A 91 1.61 -13.15 3.06
CA ILE A 91 2.65 -14.18 3.14
C ILE A 91 3.44 -14.05 4.45
N PRO A 92 3.98 -15.15 5.01
CA PRO A 92 4.79 -15.10 6.23
C PRO A 92 6.01 -14.18 6.08
N THR A 93 6.48 -13.61 7.15
CA THR A 93 7.71 -12.79 7.16
C THR A 93 8.98 -13.58 6.83
N SER A 94 8.92 -14.91 6.90
CA SER A 94 9.98 -15.84 6.47
C SER A 94 9.95 -16.16 4.99
N ASP A 95 8.92 -15.74 4.25
CA ASP A 95 8.82 -15.94 2.80
C ASP A 95 9.92 -15.17 2.06
N SER A 96 10.48 -15.76 1.02
CA SER A 96 11.57 -15.17 0.24
C SER A 96 11.20 -13.84 -0.41
N CYS A 97 9.95 -13.67 -0.87
CA CYS A 97 9.48 -12.41 -1.43
C CYS A 97 9.48 -11.29 -0.35
N TYR A 98 9.00 -11.61 0.86
CA TYR A 98 9.01 -10.64 1.95
C TYR A 98 10.42 -10.29 2.42
N THR A 99 11.29 -11.30 2.56
CA THR A 99 12.66 -11.09 3.06
C THR A 99 13.53 -10.34 2.05
N GLN A 100 13.33 -10.54 0.75
CA GLN A 100 14.04 -9.77 -0.28
C GLN A 100 13.58 -8.31 -0.28
N TRP A 101 12.28 -8.05 -0.18
CA TRP A 101 11.77 -6.69 -0.04
C TRP A 101 12.33 -5.99 1.20
N LEU A 102 12.32 -6.65 2.36
CA LEU A 102 12.87 -6.11 3.60
C LEU A 102 14.38 -5.82 3.49
N SER A 103 15.12 -6.70 2.83
CA SER A 103 16.56 -6.52 2.57
C SER A 103 16.82 -5.29 1.69
N ALA A 104 16.04 -5.12 0.61
CA ALA A 104 16.15 -3.97 -0.28
C ALA A 104 15.81 -2.67 0.46
N LEU A 105 14.72 -2.63 1.23
CA LEU A 105 14.37 -1.46 2.05
C LEU A 105 15.49 -1.07 3.02
N THR A 106 16.05 -2.06 3.71
CA THR A 106 17.12 -1.83 4.69
C THR A 106 18.39 -1.30 4.00
N ALA A 107 18.75 -1.86 2.85
CA ALA A 107 19.90 -1.41 2.09
C ALA A 107 19.74 0.04 1.60
N ILE A 108 18.55 0.37 1.05
CA ILE A 108 18.24 1.72 0.59
C ILE A 108 18.21 2.70 1.76
N GLN A 109 17.58 2.34 2.90
CA GLN A 109 17.58 3.17 4.10
C GLN A 109 19.01 3.49 4.56
N ASN A 110 19.87 2.49 4.61
CA ASN A 110 21.27 2.67 5.01
C ASN A 110 22.05 3.55 4.02
N ALA A 111 21.75 3.45 2.73
CA ALA A 111 22.41 4.23 1.68
C ALA A 111 22.04 5.74 1.71
N THR A 112 20.98 6.14 2.43
CA THR A 112 20.64 7.56 2.62
C THR A 112 21.55 8.29 3.62
N ALA A 113 22.54 7.63 4.19
CA ALA A 113 23.44 8.18 5.21
C ALA A 113 22.72 8.83 6.42
N GLY A 114 21.51 8.37 6.73
CA GLY A 114 20.69 8.88 7.83
C GLY A 114 19.89 10.15 7.50
N THR A 115 19.90 10.62 6.26
CA THR A 115 19.13 11.80 5.83
C THR A 115 17.63 11.52 5.74
N VAL A 116 17.26 10.24 5.51
CA VAL A 116 15.85 9.78 5.50
C VAL A 116 15.69 8.68 6.52
N LEU A 117 14.60 8.72 7.27
CA LEU A 117 14.24 7.71 8.27
C LEU A 117 12.83 7.18 8.01
N GLY A 118 12.62 5.89 8.32
CA GLY A 118 11.31 5.28 8.37
C GLY A 118 10.82 4.62 7.08
N ILE A 119 11.62 4.60 6.01
CA ILE A 119 11.26 3.86 4.79
C ILE A 119 11.21 2.35 5.08
N ASP A 120 12.00 1.86 6.02
CA ASP A 120 12.02 0.48 6.52
C ASP A 120 10.70 0.03 7.16
N ASN A 121 9.78 0.95 7.45
CA ASN A 121 8.41 0.65 7.89
C ASN A 121 7.44 0.35 6.73
N MET A 122 7.86 0.54 5.48
CA MET A 122 7.06 0.26 4.29
C MET A 122 7.03 -1.24 3.96
N LEU A 123 6.61 -2.06 4.92
CA LEU A 123 6.73 -3.52 4.87
C LEU A 123 5.68 -4.17 3.97
N ARG A 124 4.49 -3.57 3.87
CA ARG A 124 3.37 -4.09 3.09
C ARG A 124 2.50 -2.98 2.54
N ASP A 125 1.97 -3.22 1.37
CA ASP A 125 0.96 -2.38 0.76
C ASP A 125 -0.38 -2.44 1.52
N PRO A 126 -1.37 -1.61 1.18
CA PRO A 126 -2.67 -1.59 1.84
C PRO A 126 -3.50 -2.88 1.70
N TRP A 127 -3.12 -3.81 0.84
CA TRP A 127 -3.78 -5.11 0.68
C TRP A 127 -3.04 -6.25 1.38
N GLY A 128 -1.87 -5.96 1.95
CA GLY A 128 -1.09 -6.90 2.75
C GLY A 128 0.05 -7.60 2.00
N SER A 129 0.30 -7.23 0.75
CA SER A 129 1.42 -7.70 -0.04
C SER A 129 2.71 -6.92 0.29
N PRO A 130 3.90 -7.51 0.29
CA PRO A 130 5.11 -6.72 0.19
C PRO A 130 5.10 -5.94 -1.13
N TYR A 131 5.71 -4.76 -1.15
CA TYR A 131 6.02 -4.12 -2.43
C TYR A 131 7.07 -4.92 -3.18
N THR A 132 7.15 -4.72 -4.48
CA THR A 132 8.13 -5.39 -5.34
C THR A 132 9.03 -4.36 -5.98
N LEU A 133 10.33 -4.64 -6.03
CA LEU A 133 11.35 -3.79 -6.64
C LEU A 133 12.08 -4.58 -7.72
N ASP A 134 12.14 -4.01 -8.92
CA ASP A 134 12.88 -4.54 -10.06
C ASP A 134 13.99 -3.55 -10.41
N GLU A 135 15.21 -3.94 -10.11
CA GLU A 135 16.41 -3.14 -10.26
C GLU A 135 17.01 -3.36 -11.64
N ASN A 136 16.59 -2.57 -12.61
CA ASN A 136 16.93 -2.72 -14.02
C ASN A 136 18.15 -1.89 -14.46
N GLU A 137 18.44 -0.76 -13.77
CA GLU A 137 19.53 0.13 -14.17
C GLU A 137 20.87 -0.61 -14.13
N ARG A 138 21.48 -0.76 -15.31
CA ARG A 138 22.75 -1.46 -15.52
C ARG A 138 22.76 -2.97 -15.24
N GLU A 139 21.62 -3.60 -15.14
CA GLU A 139 21.53 -5.05 -14.98
C GLU A 139 22.16 -5.79 -16.17
N GLY A 140 21.92 -5.31 -17.39
CA GLY A 140 22.52 -5.82 -18.65
C GLY A 140 23.91 -5.26 -18.97
N GLY A 141 24.50 -4.45 -18.07
CA GLY A 141 25.81 -3.82 -18.26
C GLY A 141 25.77 -2.29 -18.29
N PRO A 142 26.90 -1.62 -18.48
CA PRO A 142 27.04 -0.16 -18.32
C PRO A 142 26.14 0.69 -19.22
N THR A 143 25.68 0.14 -20.35
CA THR A 143 24.79 0.81 -21.32
C THR A 143 23.32 0.45 -21.15
N ASP A 144 22.97 -0.36 -20.17
CA ASP A 144 21.57 -0.69 -19.85
C ASP A 144 20.91 0.48 -19.11
N CYS A 145 20.01 1.16 -19.79
CA CYS A 145 19.33 2.38 -19.35
C CYS A 145 17.88 2.13 -18.95
N ARG A 146 17.52 0.88 -18.66
CA ARG A 146 16.17 0.58 -18.14
C ARG A 146 16.00 1.20 -16.76
N LEU A 147 14.82 1.77 -16.54
CA LEU A 147 14.49 2.36 -15.23
C LEU A 147 14.14 1.27 -14.23
N ASP A 148 14.60 1.45 -13.01
CA ASP A 148 14.14 0.66 -11.87
C ASP A 148 12.67 0.91 -11.60
N THR A 149 11.95 -0.09 -11.11
CA THR A 149 10.51 0.03 -10.86
C THR A 149 10.13 -0.50 -9.50
N ILE A 150 9.34 0.29 -8.75
CA ILE A 150 8.62 -0.19 -7.56
C ILE A 150 7.15 -0.42 -7.91
N ARG A 151 6.55 -1.49 -7.38
CA ARG A 151 5.16 -1.84 -7.65
C ARG A 151 4.45 -2.37 -6.42
N SER A 152 3.11 -2.18 -6.40
CA SER A 152 2.18 -2.90 -5.52
C SER A 152 1.40 -3.90 -6.37
N ALA A 153 1.24 -5.11 -5.88
CA ALA A 153 0.48 -6.17 -6.53
C ALA A 153 -1.05 -6.00 -6.42
N GLY A 154 -1.51 -4.84 -5.97
CA GLY A 154 -2.92 -4.48 -5.96
C GLY A 154 -3.84 -5.35 -5.10
N PRO A 155 -5.16 -5.26 -5.35
CA PRO A 155 -6.18 -5.96 -4.57
C PRO A 155 -6.11 -7.47 -4.61
N ASP A 156 -5.70 -8.07 -5.72
CA ASP A 156 -5.63 -9.51 -5.88
C ASP A 156 -4.30 -10.12 -5.41
N GLY A 157 -3.28 -9.27 -5.19
CA GLY A 157 -1.96 -9.68 -4.72
C GLY A 157 -1.13 -10.46 -5.71
N ILE A 158 -1.52 -10.50 -6.98
CA ILE A 158 -0.81 -11.23 -8.05
C ILE A 158 -0.09 -10.24 -8.95
N TRP A 159 1.22 -10.16 -8.80
CA TRP A 159 2.05 -9.25 -9.56
C TRP A 159 2.06 -9.58 -11.07
N GLY A 160 1.91 -8.55 -11.91
CA GLY A 160 2.02 -8.65 -13.37
C GLY A 160 0.71 -8.53 -14.13
N ASN A 161 -0.34 -7.97 -13.52
CA ASN A 161 -1.65 -7.79 -14.15
C ASN A 161 -2.13 -6.31 -14.15
N SER A 162 -3.37 -6.06 -14.55
CA SER A 162 -3.90 -4.72 -14.82
C SER A 162 -4.29 -3.90 -13.59
N ASP A 163 -4.37 -4.49 -12.42
CA ASP A 163 -4.71 -3.80 -11.16
C ASP A 163 -3.48 -3.42 -10.33
N ASP A 164 -2.27 -3.75 -10.84
CA ASP A 164 -1.01 -3.33 -10.27
C ASP A 164 -0.80 -1.82 -10.41
N GLY A 165 -0.26 -1.21 -9.36
CA GLY A 165 0.25 0.16 -9.38
C GLY A 165 1.76 0.17 -9.34
N GLY A 166 2.40 1.10 -10.04
CA GLY A 166 3.85 1.20 -9.99
C GLY A 166 4.40 2.57 -10.37
N TYR A 167 5.64 2.79 -9.97
CA TYR A 167 6.42 3.99 -10.28
C TYR A 167 7.83 3.60 -10.70
N THR A 168 8.40 4.39 -11.61
CA THR A 168 9.81 4.28 -12.01
C THR A 168 10.69 5.14 -11.12
N VAL A 169 11.87 4.65 -10.81
CA VAL A 169 12.94 5.44 -10.19
C VAL A 169 13.81 6.00 -11.32
N PRO A 170 14.11 7.30 -11.32
CA PRO A 170 15.03 7.89 -12.29
C PRO A 170 16.42 7.24 -12.25
N LEU A 171 17.11 7.26 -13.38
CA LEU A 171 18.50 6.78 -13.46
C LEU A 171 19.40 7.55 -12.48
N SER A 172 20.30 6.84 -11.84
CA SER A 172 21.29 7.42 -10.92
C SER A 172 22.36 8.25 -11.65
N ARG A 173 22.55 8.00 -12.94
CA ARG A 173 23.56 8.64 -13.81
C ARG A 173 23.02 8.81 -15.22
N ASP A 174 23.61 9.73 -15.97
CA ASP A 174 23.36 9.84 -17.41
C ASP A 174 23.67 8.52 -18.11
N CYS A 175 22.81 8.16 -19.04
CA CYS A 175 22.98 6.97 -19.84
C CYS A 175 23.89 7.30 -21.04
N PRO A 176 24.94 6.50 -21.31
CA PRO A 176 25.87 6.74 -22.41
C PRO A 176 25.24 6.56 -23.79
#